data_a8f7ec8652047ff54c83e5341f44b477
#
_entry.id   a8f7ec8652047ff54c83e5341f44b477
#
_cell.length_a   1.000
_cell.length_b   1.000
_cell.length_c   1.000
_cell.angle_alpha   90.00
_cell.angle_beta   90.00
_cell.angle_gamma   90.00
#
_symmetry.space_group_name_H-M   'P 1'
#
loop_
_entity.id
_entity.type
_entity.pdbx_description
1 polymer ?
#
loop_
_entity_poly.entity_id
_entity_poly.type
_entity_poly.pdbx_seq_one_letter_code
_entity_poly.pdbx_strand_id
1 'polypeptide(L)'
;MAAPAVAPAKTKLVTAEELLQLSSKGRFELVKGELIEMSPPGYEHGSITNRLNYLITHHVVQNKLGEVLAAETGFRLSRNPDTVRAPDVAFVAKSRLPAKLPKGYADFAPDLIAEVISPSDDPDDVQTKVKEWLDAGARLVLVVYPGSKQVAVYRSLREVTILTEGDIFSANDLLPGLSINVADIFAL
;
A
#
# COMPACT_ATOMS: atom_id res chain seq x y z
N MET A 1 19.95 -13.79 -47.33
CA MET A 1 19.07 -14.57 -46.46
C MET A 1 19.09 -13.91 -45.08
N ALA A 2 17.99 -13.33 -44.61
CA ALA A 2 17.88 -12.75 -43.29
C ALA A 2 17.71 -13.87 -42.26
N ALA A 3 18.48 -13.83 -41.18
CA ALA A 3 18.32 -14.79 -40.05
C ALA A 3 16.94 -14.63 -39.43
N PRO A 4 16.27 -15.71 -39.01
CA PRO A 4 14.98 -15.59 -38.32
C PRO A 4 15.15 -14.87 -37.00
N ALA A 5 14.32 -13.86 -36.76
CA ALA A 5 14.26 -13.18 -35.47
C ALA A 5 13.85 -14.19 -34.38
N VAL A 6 14.72 -14.41 -33.39
CA VAL A 6 14.42 -15.24 -32.24
C VAL A 6 13.37 -14.49 -31.46
N ALA A 7 12.17 -15.06 -31.34
CA ALA A 7 11.14 -14.53 -30.46
C ALA A 7 11.66 -14.51 -29.01
N PRO A 8 11.44 -13.42 -28.23
CA PRO A 8 11.87 -13.37 -26.86
C PRO A 8 11.22 -14.54 -26.07
N ALA A 9 12.04 -15.25 -25.30
CA ALA A 9 11.56 -16.33 -24.44
C ALA A 9 10.46 -15.74 -23.50
N LYS A 10 9.27 -16.34 -23.49
CA LYS A 10 8.20 -15.95 -22.57
C LYS A 10 8.72 -16.21 -21.15
N THR A 11 9.01 -15.15 -20.41
CA THR A 11 9.33 -15.23 -18.98
C THR A 11 8.16 -15.94 -18.29
N LYS A 12 8.45 -17.01 -17.53
CA LYS A 12 7.41 -17.72 -16.77
C LYS A 12 6.85 -16.75 -15.73
N LEU A 13 5.56 -16.44 -15.82
CA LEU A 13 4.89 -15.61 -14.83
C LEU A 13 4.77 -16.37 -13.50
N VAL A 14 5.03 -15.67 -12.41
CA VAL A 14 4.95 -16.18 -11.04
C VAL A 14 3.52 -15.98 -10.52
N THR A 15 3.01 -16.93 -9.74
CA THR A 15 1.71 -16.80 -9.05
C THR A 15 1.88 -16.27 -7.63
N ALA A 16 0.80 -15.81 -7.02
CA ALA A 16 0.79 -15.36 -5.62
C ALA A 16 1.17 -16.51 -4.66
N GLU A 17 0.77 -17.73 -4.97
CA GLU A 17 1.10 -18.93 -4.21
C GLU A 17 2.61 -19.25 -4.31
N GLU A 18 3.21 -19.12 -5.49
CA GLU A 18 4.66 -19.25 -5.69
C GLU A 18 5.43 -18.13 -4.97
N LEU A 19 4.94 -16.88 -5.01
CA LEU A 19 5.52 -15.75 -4.27
C LEU A 19 5.56 -16.03 -2.76
N LEU A 20 4.48 -16.56 -2.19
CA LEU A 20 4.41 -16.86 -0.76
C LEU A 20 5.50 -17.86 -0.33
N GLN A 21 5.89 -18.78 -1.22
CA GLN A 21 6.97 -19.74 -0.97
C GLN A 21 8.38 -19.10 -1.08
N LEU A 22 8.48 -17.93 -1.72
CA LEU A 22 9.75 -17.20 -1.86
C LEU A 22 10.06 -16.28 -0.68
N SER A 23 9.17 -16.15 0.30
CA SER A 23 9.32 -15.24 1.46
C SER A 23 10.61 -15.44 2.27
N SER A 24 11.21 -16.65 2.23
CA SER A 24 12.51 -16.93 2.85
C SER A 24 13.73 -16.46 2.04
N LYS A 25 13.54 -16.02 0.79
CA LYS A 25 14.63 -15.66 -0.13
C LYS A 25 14.80 -14.15 -0.30
N GLY A 26 13.89 -13.34 0.24
CA GLY A 26 13.91 -11.90 0.13
C GLY A 26 12.52 -11.31 0.23
N ARG A 27 12.44 -9.98 0.09
CA ARG A 27 11.19 -9.24 0.02
C ARG A 27 10.87 -8.98 -1.44
N PHE A 28 9.68 -9.35 -1.86
CA PHE A 28 9.22 -9.18 -3.24
C PHE A 28 7.76 -8.72 -3.25
N GLU A 29 7.44 -7.87 -4.19
CA GLU A 29 6.10 -7.67 -4.69
C GLU A 29 5.92 -8.45 -6.00
N LEU A 30 4.69 -8.65 -6.41
CA LEU A 30 4.35 -9.30 -7.67
C LEU A 30 3.51 -8.35 -8.51
N VAL A 31 3.98 -8.02 -9.70
CA VAL A 31 3.29 -7.10 -10.62
C VAL A 31 3.02 -7.83 -11.93
N LYS A 32 1.77 -8.14 -12.18
CA LYS A 32 1.35 -8.90 -13.39
C LYS A 32 2.17 -10.17 -13.63
N GLY A 33 2.50 -10.88 -12.54
CA GLY A 33 3.29 -12.10 -12.57
C GLY A 33 4.81 -11.90 -12.62
N GLU A 34 5.30 -10.67 -12.57
CA GLU A 34 6.74 -10.35 -12.50
C GLU A 34 7.14 -10.01 -11.07
N LEU A 35 8.26 -10.59 -10.61
CA LEU A 35 8.79 -10.32 -9.28
C LEU A 35 9.55 -8.99 -9.27
N ILE A 36 9.16 -8.13 -8.34
CA ILE A 36 9.85 -6.87 -8.04
C ILE A 36 10.55 -7.04 -6.69
N GLU A 37 11.86 -7.01 -6.68
CA GLU A 37 12.65 -7.10 -5.46
C GLU A 37 12.57 -5.78 -4.68
N MET A 38 12.34 -5.88 -3.36
CA MET A 38 12.17 -4.73 -2.48
C MET A 38 13.35 -4.59 -1.54
N SER A 39 13.99 -3.43 -1.56
CA SER A 39 15.05 -3.09 -0.60
C SER A 39 14.46 -2.74 0.78
N PRO A 40 15.19 -2.97 1.89
CA PRO A 40 14.79 -2.46 3.19
C PRO A 40 14.68 -0.93 3.16
N PRO A 41 13.61 -0.34 3.74
CA PRO A 41 13.46 1.10 3.80
C PRO A 41 14.45 1.74 4.78
N GLY A 42 14.72 3.04 4.60
CA GLY A 42 15.56 3.83 5.49
C GLY A 42 14.89 4.13 6.85
N TYR A 43 15.68 4.66 7.80
CA TYR A 43 15.22 4.95 9.16
C TYR A 43 14.03 5.93 9.21
N GLU A 44 14.12 7.04 8.46
CA GLU A 44 13.07 8.07 8.40
C GLU A 44 11.74 7.49 7.91
N HIS A 45 11.78 6.73 6.81
CA HIS A 45 10.60 6.02 6.28
C HIS A 45 9.98 5.12 7.36
N GLY A 46 10.78 4.28 8.02
CA GLY A 46 10.28 3.38 9.07
C GLY A 46 9.67 4.14 10.26
N SER A 47 10.26 5.27 10.66
CA SER A 47 9.76 6.11 11.75
C SER A 47 8.41 6.73 11.41
N ILE A 48 8.27 7.33 10.22
CA ILE A 48 7.03 7.96 9.75
C ILE A 48 5.95 6.90 9.54
N THR A 49 6.28 5.78 8.92
CA THR A 49 5.36 4.64 8.75
C THR A 49 4.80 4.16 10.09
N ASN A 50 5.68 3.93 11.07
CA ASN A 50 5.25 3.48 12.39
C ASN A 50 4.36 4.51 13.10
N ARG A 51 4.67 5.79 12.99
CA ARG A 51 3.88 6.86 13.60
C ARG A 51 2.49 6.96 12.98
N LEU A 52 2.40 6.97 11.65
CA LEU A 52 1.11 6.99 10.95
C LEU A 52 0.28 5.75 11.29
N ASN A 53 0.93 4.56 11.28
CA ASN A 53 0.29 3.31 11.68
C ASN A 53 -0.27 3.39 13.12
N TYR A 54 0.51 3.92 14.07
CA TYR A 54 0.07 4.10 15.45
C TYR A 54 -1.16 5.02 15.56
N LEU A 55 -1.14 6.19 14.90
CA LEU A 55 -2.23 7.17 14.94
C LEU A 55 -3.54 6.56 14.42
N ILE A 56 -3.48 5.84 13.29
CA ILE A 56 -4.64 5.17 12.72
C ILE A 56 -5.07 3.99 13.60
N THR A 57 -4.15 3.14 14.03
CA THR A 57 -4.43 1.95 14.84
C THR A 57 -5.07 2.33 16.17
N HIS A 58 -4.54 3.36 16.85
CA HIS A 58 -5.10 3.83 18.10
C HIS A 58 -6.58 4.19 17.95
N HIS A 59 -6.92 4.97 16.95
CA HIS A 59 -8.32 5.36 16.67
C HIS A 59 -9.20 4.16 16.33
N VAL A 60 -8.73 3.29 15.43
CA VAL A 60 -9.47 2.10 14.96
C VAL A 60 -9.79 1.14 16.11
N VAL A 61 -8.81 0.88 16.99
CA VAL A 61 -8.97 -0.02 18.13
C VAL A 61 -9.93 0.57 19.17
N GLN A 62 -9.76 1.86 19.52
CA GLN A 62 -10.63 2.52 20.49
C GLN A 62 -12.10 2.53 20.05
N ASN A 63 -12.34 2.69 18.76
CA ASN A 63 -13.70 2.79 18.18
C ASN A 63 -14.20 1.48 17.57
N LYS A 64 -13.42 0.39 17.62
CA LYS A 64 -13.76 -0.95 17.10
C LYS A 64 -14.18 -0.93 15.63
N LEU A 65 -13.48 -0.12 14.80
CA LEU A 65 -13.85 0.16 13.40
C LEU A 65 -13.40 -0.92 12.41
N GLY A 66 -12.44 -1.75 12.77
CA GLY A 66 -11.87 -2.76 11.90
C GLY A 66 -10.50 -3.21 12.36
N GLU A 67 -9.61 -3.46 11.41
CA GLU A 67 -8.25 -3.93 11.65
C GLU A 67 -7.26 -3.09 10.86
N VAL A 68 -6.13 -2.75 11.50
CA VAL A 68 -4.99 -2.09 10.84
C VAL A 68 -3.85 -3.09 10.76
N LEU A 69 -3.27 -3.20 9.58
CA LEU A 69 -2.19 -4.13 9.29
C LEU A 69 -0.91 -3.34 9.03
N ALA A 70 0.20 -3.86 9.55
CA ALA A 70 1.50 -3.24 9.41
C ALA A 70 2.10 -3.50 8.02
N ALA A 71 3.19 -2.79 7.72
CA ALA A 71 4.00 -2.98 6.54
C ALA A 71 4.31 -4.46 6.25
N GLU A 72 4.51 -4.78 4.98
CA GLU A 72 4.77 -6.12 4.45
C GLU A 72 3.56 -7.08 4.46
N THR A 73 2.39 -6.66 4.91
CA THR A 73 1.17 -7.46 4.74
C THR A 73 0.72 -7.41 3.27
N GLY A 74 0.82 -8.56 2.60
CA GLY A 74 0.51 -8.65 1.17
C GLY A 74 -0.99 -8.80 0.88
N PHE A 75 -1.44 -8.12 -0.19
CA PHE A 75 -2.78 -8.18 -0.73
C PHE A 75 -2.73 -8.53 -2.21
N ARG A 76 -3.51 -9.52 -2.64
CA ARG A 76 -3.62 -9.86 -4.06
C ARG A 76 -4.68 -8.99 -4.71
N LEU A 77 -4.24 -8.10 -5.57
CA LEU A 77 -5.06 -7.09 -6.23
C LEU A 77 -5.68 -7.60 -7.55
N SER A 78 -5.00 -8.50 -8.23
CA SER A 78 -5.49 -9.12 -9.49
C SER A 78 -5.05 -10.56 -9.62
N ARG A 79 -5.71 -11.29 -10.53
CA ARG A 79 -5.40 -12.67 -10.93
C ARG A 79 -5.23 -12.77 -12.44
N ASN A 80 -4.39 -13.70 -12.89
CA ASN A 80 -4.19 -14.05 -14.31
C ASN A 80 -3.84 -12.88 -15.24
N PRO A 81 -2.71 -12.18 -15.07
CA PRO A 81 -1.61 -12.45 -14.18
C PRO A 81 -1.83 -11.86 -12.78
N ASP A 82 -1.20 -12.50 -11.78
CA ASP A 82 -1.34 -12.08 -10.39
C ASP A 82 -0.56 -10.79 -10.11
N THR A 83 -1.17 -9.93 -9.30
CA THR A 83 -0.51 -8.76 -8.70
C THR A 83 -0.68 -8.84 -7.19
N VAL A 84 0.42 -8.79 -6.45
CA VAL A 84 0.44 -8.76 -4.98
C VAL A 84 1.28 -7.55 -4.55
N ARG A 85 0.65 -6.67 -3.80
CA ARG A 85 1.28 -5.46 -3.22
C ARG A 85 1.22 -5.51 -1.70
N ALA A 86 2.19 -4.87 -1.06
CA ALA A 86 2.30 -4.75 0.38
C ALA A 86 2.49 -3.28 0.78
N PRO A 87 1.42 -2.58 1.19
CA PRO A 87 1.50 -1.16 1.54
C PRO A 87 2.15 -0.99 2.91
N ASP A 88 2.64 0.21 3.21
CA ASP A 88 3.25 0.54 4.50
C ASP A 88 2.23 0.52 5.65
N VAL A 89 0.99 0.96 5.40
CA VAL A 89 -0.13 0.87 6.34
C VAL A 89 -1.38 0.44 5.59
N ALA A 90 -2.14 -0.49 6.13
CA ALA A 90 -3.42 -0.91 5.59
C ALA A 90 -4.51 -0.92 6.65
N PHE A 91 -5.71 -0.45 6.31
CA PHE A 91 -6.90 -0.56 7.15
C PHE A 91 -8.00 -1.31 6.40
N VAL A 92 -8.60 -2.27 7.10
CA VAL A 92 -9.77 -3.03 6.62
C VAL A 92 -10.95 -2.76 7.57
N ALA A 93 -12.04 -2.26 7.02
CA ALA A 93 -13.24 -1.96 7.77
C ALA A 93 -13.87 -3.23 8.37
N LYS A 94 -14.43 -3.13 9.55
CA LYS A 94 -15.02 -4.27 10.30
C LYS A 94 -16.01 -5.09 9.48
N SER A 95 -16.80 -4.44 8.65
CA SER A 95 -17.80 -5.10 7.79
C SER A 95 -17.17 -5.93 6.66
N ARG A 96 -15.88 -5.73 6.36
CA ARG A 96 -15.14 -6.43 5.31
C ARG A 96 -14.15 -7.46 5.85
N LEU A 97 -14.01 -7.54 7.17
CA LEU A 97 -13.12 -8.54 7.77
C LEU A 97 -13.62 -9.95 7.43
N PRO A 98 -12.74 -10.84 6.95
CA PRO A 98 -13.11 -12.20 6.66
C PRO A 98 -13.44 -12.96 7.97
N ALA A 99 -14.43 -13.85 7.93
CA ALA A 99 -14.79 -14.68 9.07
C ALA A 99 -13.64 -15.55 9.58
N LYS A 100 -12.68 -15.85 8.71
CA LYS A 100 -11.43 -16.55 9.03
C LYS A 100 -10.28 -15.82 8.35
N LEU A 101 -9.26 -15.46 9.14
CA LEU A 101 -8.07 -14.82 8.62
C LEU A 101 -7.35 -15.72 7.59
N PRO A 102 -7.01 -15.19 6.41
CA PRO A 102 -6.26 -15.94 5.42
C PRO A 102 -4.85 -16.24 5.95
N LYS A 103 -4.33 -17.42 5.65
CA LYS A 103 -2.93 -17.78 5.98
C LYS A 103 -1.93 -17.26 4.95
N GLY A 104 -2.40 -16.86 3.79
CA GLY A 104 -1.64 -16.23 2.71
C GLY A 104 -2.11 -14.80 2.49
N TYR A 105 -1.96 -14.31 1.26
CA TYR A 105 -2.42 -12.98 0.90
C TYR A 105 -3.95 -12.86 0.93
N ALA A 106 -4.45 -11.68 1.33
CA ALA A 106 -5.87 -11.40 1.22
C ALA A 106 -6.24 -11.13 -0.26
N ASP A 107 -7.37 -11.67 -0.72
CA ASP A 107 -7.86 -11.54 -2.10
C ASP A 107 -8.76 -10.32 -2.30
N PHE A 108 -8.42 -9.23 -1.65
CA PHE A 108 -9.12 -7.95 -1.74
C PHE A 108 -8.18 -6.80 -1.37
N ALA A 109 -8.42 -5.60 -1.88
CA ALA A 109 -7.72 -4.40 -1.44
C ALA A 109 -8.26 -3.93 -0.08
N PRO A 110 -7.40 -3.40 0.82
CA PRO A 110 -7.85 -2.70 2.03
C PRO A 110 -8.74 -1.50 1.69
N ASP A 111 -9.47 -0.98 2.68
CA ASP A 111 -10.28 0.23 2.49
C ASP A 111 -9.43 1.51 2.45
N LEU A 112 -8.40 1.58 3.29
CA LEU A 112 -7.40 2.63 3.29
C LEU A 112 -6.02 2.00 3.24
N ILE A 113 -5.14 2.55 2.42
CA ILE A 113 -3.71 2.26 2.43
C ILE A 113 -2.91 3.55 2.56
N ALA A 114 -1.69 3.43 3.08
CA ALA A 114 -0.70 4.48 2.98
C ALA A 114 0.62 3.93 2.43
N GLU A 115 1.24 4.72 1.55
CA GLU A 115 2.57 4.53 1.01
C GLU A 115 3.43 5.72 1.47
N VAL A 116 4.54 5.44 2.14
CA VAL A 116 5.51 6.47 2.57
C VAL A 116 6.65 6.50 1.57
N ILE A 117 6.86 7.63 0.93
CA ILE A 117 7.81 7.75 -0.18
C ILE A 117 9.24 7.80 0.33
N SER A 118 10.08 6.98 -0.27
CA SER A 118 11.53 7.00 -0.11
C SER A 118 12.20 7.87 -1.18
N PRO A 119 13.40 8.41 -0.93
CA PRO A 119 14.10 9.25 -1.91
C PRO A 119 14.44 8.54 -3.24
N SER A 120 14.41 7.21 -3.25
CA SER A 120 14.69 6.38 -4.44
C SER A 120 13.44 6.02 -5.23
N ASP A 121 12.23 6.37 -4.75
CA ASP A 121 11.00 5.99 -5.44
C ASP A 121 10.80 6.85 -6.68
N ASP A 122 10.47 6.18 -7.80
CA ASP A 122 10.13 6.85 -9.03
C ASP A 122 8.68 7.39 -8.97
N PRO A 123 8.45 8.67 -9.33
CA PRO A 123 7.10 9.25 -9.28
C PRO A 123 6.07 8.50 -10.16
N ASP A 124 6.47 7.95 -11.31
CA ASP A 124 5.57 7.22 -12.19
C ASP A 124 5.19 5.86 -11.58
N ASP A 125 6.11 5.21 -10.86
CA ASP A 125 5.85 3.99 -10.12
C ASP A 125 4.88 4.24 -8.95
N VAL A 126 5.05 5.37 -8.24
CA VAL A 126 4.11 5.79 -7.17
C VAL A 126 2.71 5.98 -7.74
N GLN A 127 2.56 6.69 -8.86
CA GLN A 127 1.26 6.89 -9.50
C GLN A 127 0.65 5.57 -9.98
N THR A 128 1.48 4.66 -10.47
CA THR A 128 1.05 3.32 -10.89
C THR A 128 0.52 2.53 -9.69
N LYS A 129 1.20 2.55 -8.55
CA LYS A 129 0.73 1.92 -7.30
C LYS A 129 -0.60 2.50 -6.83
N VAL A 130 -0.72 3.85 -6.81
CA VAL A 130 -1.98 4.53 -6.44
C VAL A 130 -3.14 4.04 -7.32
N LYS A 131 -2.91 3.99 -8.63
CA LYS A 131 -3.91 3.51 -9.58
C LYS A 131 -4.28 2.04 -9.32
N GLU A 132 -3.31 1.17 -9.11
CA GLU A 132 -3.54 -0.25 -8.84
C GLU A 132 -4.36 -0.47 -7.56
N TRP A 133 -4.09 0.29 -6.48
CA TRP A 133 -4.87 0.23 -5.25
C TRP A 133 -6.32 0.66 -5.44
N LEU A 134 -6.53 1.80 -6.13
CA LEU A 134 -7.88 2.33 -6.41
C LEU A 134 -8.67 1.39 -7.33
N ASP A 135 -8.06 0.88 -8.40
CA ASP A 135 -8.68 -0.07 -9.33
C ASP A 135 -9.06 -1.39 -8.63
N ALA A 136 -8.28 -1.81 -7.63
CA ALA A 136 -8.57 -2.99 -6.82
C ALA A 136 -9.65 -2.76 -5.75
N GLY A 137 -10.14 -1.52 -5.58
CA GLY A 137 -11.24 -1.17 -4.70
C GLY A 137 -10.84 -0.54 -3.36
N ALA A 138 -9.61 -0.07 -3.21
CA ALA A 138 -9.26 0.81 -2.09
C ALA A 138 -10.08 2.10 -2.18
N ARG A 139 -10.62 2.54 -1.05
CA ARG A 139 -11.47 3.75 -0.98
C ARG A 139 -10.64 5.00 -0.72
N LEU A 140 -9.47 4.83 -0.12
CA LEU A 140 -8.57 5.92 0.24
C LEU A 140 -7.12 5.47 0.12
N VAL A 141 -6.33 6.22 -0.64
CA VAL A 141 -4.90 6.02 -0.78
C VAL A 141 -4.18 7.27 -0.27
N LEU A 142 -3.33 7.11 0.74
CA LEU A 142 -2.47 8.16 1.25
C LEU A 142 -1.07 7.98 0.66
N VAL A 143 -0.53 9.03 0.06
CA VAL A 143 0.88 9.08 -0.32
C VAL A 143 1.56 10.12 0.57
N VAL A 144 2.48 9.66 1.41
CA VAL A 144 3.17 10.49 2.40
C VAL A 144 4.53 10.86 1.87
N TYR A 145 4.82 12.14 1.78
CA TYR A 145 6.07 12.70 1.27
C TYR A 145 6.92 13.28 2.41
N PRO A 146 7.90 12.53 2.96
CA PRO A 146 8.74 13.01 4.06
C PRO A 146 9.46 14.30 3.75
N GLY A 147 10.07 14.41 2.57
CA GLY A 147 10.89 15.56 2.18
C GLY A 147 10.15 16.88 2.12
N SER A 148 8.88 16.90 1.73
CA SER A 148 8.04 18.11 1.69
C SER A 148 7.06 18.18 2.86
N LYS A 149 7.00 17.16 3.73
CA LYS A 149 6.07 17.02 4.84
C LYS A 149 4.60 17.19 4.42
N GLN A 150 4.24 16.50 3.34
CA GLN A 150 2.92 16.54 2.73
C GLN A 150 2.29 15.15 2.72
N VAL A 151 0.96 15.14 2.69
CA VAL A 151 0.16 13.93 2.48
C VAL A 151 -0.80 14.17 1.33
N ALA A 152 -0.64 13.42 0.24
CA ALA A 152 -1.61 13.39 -0.84
C ALA A 152 -2.68 12.33 -0.52
N VAL A 153 -3.93 12.76 -0.47
CA VAL A 153 -5.11 11.94 -0.16
C VAL A 153 -5.88 11.70 -1.44
N TYR A 154 -5.81 10.48 -1.97
CA TYR A 154 -6.51 10.09 -3.18
C TYR A 154 -7.82 9.36 -2.83
N ARG A 155 -8.96 9.90 -3.28
CA ARG A 155 -10.25 9.20 -3.33
C ARG A 155 -10.51 8.60 -4.70
N SER A 156 -9.92 9.21 -5.72
CA SER A 156 -9.81 8.73 -7.10
C SER A 156 -8.61 9.41 -7.75
N LEU A 157 -8.25 9.01 -8.99
CA LEU A 157 -7.21 9.71 -9.75
C LEU A 157 -7.59 11.16 -10.14
N ARG A 158 -8.87 11.54 -9.99
CA ARG A 158 -9.38 12.90 -10.27
C ARG A 158 -9.68 13.70 -9.00
N GLU A 159 -9.73 13.04 -7.86
CA GLU A 159 -10.04 13.66 -6.57
C GLU A 159 -8.87 13.42 -5.63
N VAL A 160 -7.99 14.42 -5.58
CA VAL A 160 -6.77 14.41 -4.77
C VAL A 160 -6.72 15.68 -3.94
N THR A 161 -6.48 15.52 -2.65
CA THR A 161 -6.25 16.64 -1.73
C THR A 161 -4.84 16.56 -1.20
N ILE A 162 -4.08 17.65 -1.31
CA ILE A 162 -2.74 17.76 -0.71
C ILE A 162 -2.88 18.45 0.64
N LEU A 163 -2.42 17.76 1.69
CA LEU A 163 -2.38 18.29 3.06
C LEU A 163 -0.93 18.59 3.44
N THR A 164 -0.75 19.67 4.22
CA THR A 164 0.52 20.15 4.75
C THR A 164 0.54 20.09 6.28
N GLU A 165 1.68 20.40 6.93
CA GLU A 165 1.82 20.35 8.39
C GLU A 165 0.76 21.19 9.17
N GLY A 166 0.18 22.22 8.54
CA GLY A 166 -0.88 23.02 9.15
C GLY A 166 -2.29 22.44 9.05
N ASP A 167 -2.45 21.32 8.34
CA ASP A 167 -3.75 20.73 8.04
C ASP A 167 -4.07 19.55 8.97
N ILE A 168 -5.36 19.16 8.95
CA ILE A 168 -5.85 17.98 9.64
C ILE A 168 -6.30 16.95 8.61
N PHE A 169 -5.74 15.74 8.67
CA PHE A 169 -6.26 14.60 7.93
C PHE A 169 -7.49 14.02 8.64
N SER A 170 -8.58 13.89 7.91
CA SER A 170 -9.79 13.20 8.35
C SER A 170 -10.36 12.32 7.23
N ALA A 171 -11.05 11.26 7.62
CA ALA A 171 -11.68 10.30 6.71
C ALA A 171 -13.02 9.82 7.29
N ASN A 172 -13.90 10.77 7.65
CA ASN A 172 -15.13 10.49 8.41
C ASN A 172 -16.08 9.49 7.76
N ASP A 173 -16.07 9.36 6.44
CA ASP A 173 -16.83 8.38 5.67
C ASP A 173 -16.31 6.95 5.81
N LEU A 174 -15.06 6.80 6.23
CA LEU A 174 -14.37 5.51 6.39
C LEU A 174 -13.97 5.25 7.85
N LEU A 175 -13.43 6.27 8.51
CA LEU A 175 -12.96 6.27 9.89
C LEU A 175 -13.66 7.41 10.66
N PRO A 176 -14.92 7.23 11.08
CA PRO A 176 -15.70 8.28 11.74
C PRO A 176 -14.97 8.84 12.97
N GLY A 177 -14.80 10.17 13.02
CA GLY A 177 -14.14 10.88 14.09
C GLY A 177 -12.60 10.84 14.06
N LEU A 178 -11.98 10.22 13.06
CA LEU A 178 -10.52 10.31 12.90
C LEU A 178 -10.12 11.75 12.60
N SER A 179 -9.16 12.24 13.38
CA SER A 179 -8.56 13.56 13.24
C SER A 179 -7.08 13.45 13.57
N ILE A 180 -6.22 13.59 12.57
CA ILE A 180 -4.76 13.53 12.70
C ILE A 180 -4.18 14.84 12.21
N ASN A 181 -3.47 15.59 13.08
CA ASN A 181 -2.68 16.72 12.60
C ASN A 181 -1.58 16.17 11.69
N VAL A 182 -1.44 16.72 10.51
CA VAL A 182 -0.40 16.26 9.56
C VAL A 182 1.00 16.41 10.16
N ALA A 183 1.24 17.47 10.94
CA ALA A 183 2.50 17.66 11.67
C ALA A 183 2.85 16.45 12.58
N ASP A 184 1.85 15.81 13.19
CA ASP A 184 2.08 14.67 14.10
C ASP A 184 2.62 13.43 13.35
N ILE A 185 2.39 13.31 12.05
CA ILE A 185 2.91 12.24 11.21
C ILE A 185 4.44 12.37 11.07
N PHE A 186 4.94 13.60 11.00
CA PHE A 186 6.35 13.92 10.75
C PHE A 186 7.13 14.30 12.03
N ALA A 187 6.48 14.33 13.19
CA ALA A 187 7.15 14.64 14.46
C ALA A 187 8.08 13.47 14.84
N LEU A 188 9.39 13.69 14.81
CA LEU A 188 10.45 12.75 15.18
C LEU A 188 10.92 13.00 16.63
#